data_659e5faaf4eebbfdfdfb272bf6bbb5d8
#
_entry.id   659e5faaf4eebbfdfdfb272bf6bbb5d8
#
_cell.length_a   1.000
_cell.length_b   1.000
_cell.length_c   1.000
_cell.angle_alpha   90.00
_cell.angle_beta   90.00
_cell.angle_gamma   90.00
#
_symmetry.space_group_name_H-M   'P 1'
#
loop_
_entity.id
_entity.type
_entity.pdbx_description
1 polymer ?
#
loop_
_entity_poly.entity_id
_entity_poly.type
_entity_poly.pdbx_seq_one_letter_code
_entity_poly.pdbx_strand_id
1 'polypeptide(L)'
;HQTIIGLEAKKQFERLDVNPDVVCGCIGGGSNYGGFCFPFMMDRLKGKTNTEFVACESKAVPHTTRGVYTYDYGDTGKMTPLIKMLTIGHDYACPPVHAGGLRYHGMSPLISYLIHKRYVRSVAYGQAEVFEAAKLLARTEGMIAAPETAHSLKFVMDEALNCRKTGEKKVIAMNYSGHGLLDLSAYEQYLSGKLVEYEPEKIEVPTFSH
;
A
#
# COMPACT_ATOMS: atom_id res chain seq x y z
N HIS A 1 16.60 -6.28 3.11
CA HIS A 1 16.24 -7.63 3.61
C HIS A 1 14.92 -8.11 3.01
N GLN A 2 13.87 -7.29 2.97
CA GLN A 2 12.55 -7.70 2.46
C GLN A 2 12.51 -7.94 0.95
N THR A 3 13.52 -7.57 0.21
CA THR A 3 13.65 -7.84 -1.23
C THR A 3 13.61 -9.33 -1.58
N ILE A 4 13.90 -10.21 -0.60
CA ILE A 4 13.78 -11.66 -0.76
C ILE A 4 12.37 -12.07 -1.21
N ILE A 5 11.31 -11.39 -0.74
CA ILE A 5 9.92 -11.65 -1.10
C ILE A 5 9.73 -11.46 -2.61
N GLY A 6 10.17 -10.33 -3.16
CA GLY A 6 10.05 -10.04 -4.58
C GLY A 6 10.98 -10.89 -5.46
N LEU A 7 12.19 -11.21 -4.98
CA LEU A 7 13.12 -12.10 -5.69
C LEU A 7 12.57 -13.51 -5.80
N GLU A 8 11.96 -14.03 -4.74
CA GLU A 8 11.35 -15.35 -4.73
C GLU A 8 10.10 -15.39 -5.61
N ALA A 9 9.20 -14.40 -5.45
CA ALA A 9 8.01 -14.25 -6.29
C ALA A 9 8.38 -14.18 -7.78
N LYS A 10 9.40 -13.40 -8.13
CA LYS A 10 9.87 -13.29 -9.52
C LYS A 10 10.31 -14.63 -10.08
N LYS A 11 11.07 -15.43 -9.32
CA LYS A 11 11.45 -16.80 -9.74
C LYS A 11 10.25 -17.72 -9.92
N GLN A 12 9.19 -17.55 -9.10
CA GLN A 12 7.95 -18.31 -9.25
C GLN A 12 7.24 -17.93 -10.55
N PHE A 13 7.14 -16.63 -10.87
CA PHE A 13 6.58 -16.13 -12.12
C PHE A 13 7.38 -16.62 -13.34
N GLU A 14 8.71 -16.60 -13.28
CA GLU A 14 9.60 -17.12 -14.34
C GLU A 14 9.34 -18.62 -14.59
N ARG A 15 9.12 -19.42 -13.55
CA ARG A 15 8.79 -20.86 -13.68
C ARG A 15 7.42 -21.12 -14.32
N LEU A 16 6.51 -20.18 -14.17
CA LEU A 16 5.16 -20.26 -14.77
C LEU A 16 5.12 -19.66 -16.18
N ASP A 17 6.23 -19.12 -16.67
CA ASP A 17 6.33 -18.36 -17.93
C ASP A 17 5.30 -17.22 -18.01
N VAL A 18 5.14 -16.51 -16.91
CA VAL A 18 4.17 -15.41 -16.76
C VAL A 18 4.88 -14.16 -16.28
N ASN A 19 4.54 -13.02 -16.85
CA ASN A 19 4.97 -11.70 -16.35
C ASN A 19 3.74 -10.94 -15.81
N PRO A 20 3.83 -10.32 -14.62
CA PRO A 20 2.73 -9.52 -14.12
C PRO A 20 2.59 -8.21 -14.90
N ASP A 21 1.35 -7.89 -15.31
CA ASP A 21 0.99 -6.60 -15.88
C ASP A 21 0.92 -5.53 -14.79
N VAL A 22 0.48 -5.92 -13.59
CA VAL A 22 0.36 -5.06 -12.41
C VAL A 22 1.00 -5.73 -11.22
N VAL A 23 1.82 -4.98 -10.47
CA VAL A 23 2.39 -5.37 -9.18
C VAL A 23 1.90 -4.40 -8.13
N CYS A 24 1.22 -4.88 -7.09
CA CYS A 24 0.64 -4.03 -6.05
C CYS A 24 0.91 -4.55 -4.63
N GLY A 25 0.80 -3.66 -3.67
CA GLY A 25 0.93 -3.98 -2.25
C GLY A 25 0.49 -2.82 -1.37
N CYS A 26 0.17 -3.11 -0.12
CA CYS A 26 -0.12 -2.07 0.87
C CYS A 26 1.15 -1.32 1.25
N ILE A 27 0.99 -0.03 1.57
CA ILE A 27 2.11 0.84 1.88
C ILE A 27 1.86 1.69 3.13
N GLY A 28 2.73 1.48 4.13
CA GLY A 28 2.96 2.39 5.25
C GLY A 28 4.34 3.03 5.09
N GLY A 29 5.34 2.63 5.87
CA GLY A 29 6.73 3.10 5.73
C GLY A 29 7.42 2.69 4.42
N GLY A 30 6.91 1.68 3.72
CA GLY A 30 7.30 1.32 2.36
C GLY A 30 8.25 0.13 2.23
N SER A 31 8.84 -0.40 3.31
CA SER A 31 9.83 -1.49 3.19
C SER A 31 9.24 -2.80 2.68
N ASN A 32 8.03 -3.15 3.11
CA ASN A 32 7.30 -4.32 2.61
C ASN A 32 6.93 -4.16 1.13
N TYR A 33 6.35 -3.01 0.77
CA TYR A 33 6.01 -2.69 -0.61
C TYR A 33 7.24 -2.74 -1.53
N GLY A 34 8.32 -2.04 -1.16
CA GLY A 34 9.57 -2.02 -1.92
C GLY A 34 10.21 -3.40 -2.02
N GLY A 35 10.17 -4.17 -0.93
CA GLY A 35 10.70 -5.54 -0.91
C GLY A 35 10.06 -6.45 -1.95
N PHE A 36 8.76 -6.31 -2.16
CA PHE A 36 8.04 -7.06 -3.20
C PHE A 36 8.24 -6.46 -4.60
N CYS A 37 8.13 -5.14 -4.75
CA CYS A 37 8.05 -4.49 -6.07
C CYS A 37 9.41 -4.30 -6.75
N PHE A 38 10.50 -4.06 -6.02
CA PHE A 38 11.78 -3.65 -6.61
C PHE A 38 12.39 -4.66 -7.59
N PRO A 39 12.33 -5.99 -7.38
CA PRO A 39 12.82 -6.95 -8.37
C PRO A 39 12.11 -6.87 -9.72
N PHE A 40 10.80 -6.59 -9.71
CA PHE A 40 10.01 -6.37 -10.93
C PHE A 40 10.26 -4.97 -11.53
N MET A 41 10.38 -3.95 -10.68
CA MET A 41 10.70 -2.58 -11.08
C MET A 41 12.04 -2.51 -11.83
N MET A 42 13.01 -3.31 -11.43
CA MET A 42 14.31 -3.39 -12.11
C MET A 42 14.15 -3.81 -13.58
N ASP A 43 13.24 -4.73 -13.89
CA ASP A 43 13.01 -5.15 -15.28
C ASP A 43 12.28 -4.07 -16.08
N ARG A 44 11.33 -3.38 -15.49
CA ARG A 44 10.71 -2.21 -16.13
C ARG A 44 11.74 -1.10 -16.44
N LEU A 45 12.59 -0.76 -15.48
CA LEU A 45 13.62 0.27 -15.67
C LEU A 45 14.67 -0.11 -16.72
N LYS A 46 14.88 -1.42 -16.94
CA LYS A 46 15.73 -1.95 -18.03
C LYS A 46 14.97 -2.09 -19.36
N GLY A 47 13.72 -1.69 -19.43
CA GLY A 47 12.88 -1.78 -20.64
C GLY A 47 12.47 -3.21 -21.02
N LYS A 48 12.53 -4.16 -20.09
CA LYS A 48 12.15 -5.56 -20.34
C LYS A 48 10.65 -5.83 -20.22
N THR A 49 9.96 -5.05 -19.38
CA THR A 49 8.51 -5.18 -19.12
C THR A 49 7.85 -3.81 -19.07
N ASN A 50 6.52 -3.79 -19.23
CA ASN A 50 5.67 -2.61 -19.05
C ASN A 50 4.85 -2.68 -17.76
N THR A 51 5.26 -3.48 -16.79
CA THR A 51 4.56 -3.71 -15.51
C THR A 51 4.20 -2.40 -14.83
N GLU A 52 2.95 -2.23 -14.46
CA GLU A 52 2.46 -1.12 -13.62
C GLU A 52 2.71 -1.42 -12.16
N PHE A 53 3.04 -0.39 -11.36
CA PHE A 53 3.26 -0.51 -9.92
C PHE A 53 2.26 0.34 -9.16
N VAL A 54 1.55 -0.28 -8.20
CA VAL A 54 0.49 0.39 -7.45
C VAL A 54 0.70 0.22 -5.95
N ALA A 55 0.78 1.36 -5.25
CA ALA A 55 0.87 1.44 -3.80
C ALA A 55 -0.53 1.72 -3.22
N CYS A 56 -0.98 0.88 -2.29
CA CYS A 56 -2.31 0.96 -1.70
C CYS A 56 -2.21 1.42 -0.24
N GLU A 57 -2.74 2.59 0.07
CA GLU A 57 -2.67 3.20 1.40
C GLU A 57 -4.06 3.38 2.03
N SER A 58 -4.07 3.73 3.30
CA SER A 58 -5.29 4.10 4.02
C SER A 58 -5.69 5.56 3.77
N LYS A 59 -6.96 5.84 3.51
CA LYS A 59 -7.51 7.21 3.47
C LYS A 59 -7.29 7.97 4.77
N ALA A 60 -7.16 7.27 5.89
CA ALA A 60 -6.90 7.87 7.19
C ALA A 60 -5.47 8.43 7.32
N VAL A 61 -4.51 7.93 6.52
CA VAL A 61 -3.10 8.34 6.54
C VAL A 61 -2.59 8.46 5.10
N PRO A 62 -3.08 9.44 4.33
CA PRO A 62 -2.92 9.50 2.87
C PRO A 62 -1.60 10.18 2.46
N HIS A 63 -0.46 9.66 2.93
CA HIS A 63 0.85 10.29 2.68
C HIS A 63 1.35 10.13 1.24
N THR A 64 0.89 9.11 0.50
CA THR A 64 1.28 8.93 -0.91
C THR A 64 0.34 9.62 -1.89
N THR A 65 -0.95 9.76 -1.55
CA THR A 65 -1.98 10.37 -2.42
C THR A 65 -2.18 11.86 -2.15
N ARG A 66 -2.04 12.30 -0.89
CA ARG A 66 -2.30 13.69 -0.47
C ARG A 66 -1.08 14.35 0.20
N GLY A 67 0.00 13.59 0.45
CA GLY A 67 1.22 14.10 1.07
C GLY A 67 2.02 15.02 0.15
N VAL A 68 2.92 15.78 0.75
CA VAL A 68 3.84 16.69 0.06
C VAL A 68 5.22 16.04 -0.03
N TYR A 69 5.88 16.14 -1.19
CA TYR A 69 7.26 15.66 -1.36
C TYR A 69 8.25 16.71 -0.88
N THR A 70 8.63 16.61 0.38
CA THR A 70 9.49 17.60 1.07
C THR A 70 10.40 16.94 2.10
N TYR A 71 11.26 17.74 2.74
CA TYR A 71 12.02 17.29 3.91
C TYR A 71 11.12 17.25 5.12
N ASP A 72 11.23 16.18 5.92
CA ASP A 72 10.51 16.02 7.18
C ASP A 72 11.28 15.08 8.11
N TYR A 73 10.92 15.06 9.39
CA TYR A 73 11.42 14.09 10.36
C TYR A 73 10.73 12.74 10.20
N GLY A 74 11.45 11.66 10.43
CA GLY A 74 10.88 10.31 10.43
C GLY A 74 10.07 9.98 11.69
N ASP A 75 10.16 10.81 12.71
CA ASP A 75 9.52 10.64 14.02
C ASP A 75 8.99 11.95 14.59
N THR A 76 7.93 11.85 15.40
CA THR A 76 7.30 13.01 16.06
C THR A 76 8.24 13.69 17.06
N GLY A 77 9.19 12.95 17.65
CA GLY A 77 10.18 13.45 18.59
C GLY A 77 11.32 14.25 17.96
N LYS A 78 11.38 14.31 16.62
CA LYS A 78 12.42 15.00 15.84
C LYS A 78 13.85 14.53 16.15
N MET A 79 13.97 13.26 16.53
CA MET A 79 15.25 12.63 16.88
C MET A 79 15.97 12.07 15.65
N THR A 80 15.26 11.83 14.56
CA THR A 80 15.83 11.39 13.28
C THR A 80 16.32 12.56 12.45
N PRO A 81 17.25 12.34 11.51
CA PRO A 81 17.61 13.37 10.53
C PRO A 81 16.41 13.75 9.66
N LEU A 82 16.45 14.98 9.13
CA LEU A 82 15.54 15.39 8.05
C LEU A 82 15.81 14.59 6.79
N ILE A 83 14.80 13.94 6.25
CA ILE A 83 14.87 13.19 5.01
C ILE A 83 13.78 13.62 4.05
N LYS A 84 14.13 13.66 2.75
CA LYS A 84 13.17 14.02 1.72
C LYS A 84 12.26 12.84 1.42
N MET A 85 10.95 13.03 1.66
CA MET A 85 9.95 11.97 1.50
C MET A 85 8.58 12.56 1.16
N LEU A 86 7.65 11.71 0.78
CA LEU A 86 6.23 12.03 0.81
C LEU A 86 5.76 11.96 2.27
N THR A 87 5.18 13.04 2.76
CA THR A 87 4.76 13.18 4.15
C THR A 87 3.47 13.97 4.29
N ILE A 88 2.73 13.71 5.35
CA ILE A 88 1.57 14.51 5.80
C ILE A 88 1.89 15.29 7.07
N GLY A 89 3.18 15.35 7.45
CA GLY A 89 3.69 16.08 8.61
C GLY A 89 4.00 15.18 9.80
N HIS A 90 5.20 15.34 10.39
CA HIS A 90 5.63 14.54 11.55
C HIS A 90 4.77 14.77 12.81
N ASP A 91 4.02 15.88 12.88
CA ASP A 91 3.07 16.16 13.96
C ASP A 91 1.66 15.58 13.68
N TYR A 92 1.45 14.90 12.54
CA TYR A 92 0.15 14.30 12.21
C TYR A 92 -0.18 13.15 13.17
N ALA A 93 -1.25 13.33 13.95
CA ALA A 93 -1.77 12.31 14.85
C ALA A 93 -2.56 11.27 14.05
N CYS A 94 -1.92 10.14 13.71
CA CYS A 94 -2.58 9.06 12.98
C CYS A 94 -3.77 8.52 13.77
N PRO A 95 -4.99 8.50 13.20
CA PRO A 95 -6.19 8.00 13.88
C PRO A 95 -6.08 6.50 14.16
N PRO A 96 -6.89 5.97 15.10
CA PRO A 96 -6.83 4.57 15.53
C PRO A 96 -7.54 3.62 14.54
N VAL A 97 -7.04 3.59 13.30
CA VAL A 97 -7.53 2.62 12.29
C VAL A 97 -6.97 1.23 12.53
N HIS A 98 -7.69 0.20 12.10
CA HIS A 98 -7.33 -1.21 12.25
C HIS A 98 -6.24 -1.69 11.27
N ALA A 99 -5.54 -0.80 10.63
CA ALA A 99 -4.37 -1.07 9.81
C ALA A 99 -3.15 -0.39 10.45
N GLY A 100 -2.75 -0.85 11.62
CA GLY A 100 -1.66 -0.27 12.43
C GLY A 100 -0.35 -0.13 11.66
N GLY A 101 -0.04 -1.09 10.79
CA GLY A 101 1.12 -1.08 9.92
C GLY A 101 1.09 -0.03 8.80
N LEU A 102 -0.04 0.65 8.59
CA LEU A 102 -0.16 1.75 7.62
C LEU A 102 -0.24 3.14 8.28
N ARG A 103 -0.05 3.23 9.60
CA ARG A 103 -0.15 4.49 10.39
C ARG A 103 1.18 5.25 10.43
N TYR A 104 1.70 5.62 9.27
CA TYR A 104 2.95 6.39 9.13
C TYR A 104 2.68 7.73 8.46
N HIS A 105 3.13 8.83 9.06
CA HIS A 105 2.99 10.19 8.49
C HIS A 105 3.88 10.41 7.26
N GLY A 106 4.96 9.66 7.14
CA GLY A 106 5.94 9.71 6.06
C GLY A 106 6.42 8.31 5.68
N MET A 107 7.34 8.22 4.72
CA MET A 107 7.75 6.94 4.17
C MET A 107 9.16 6.94 3.60
N SER A 108 9.60 5.76 3.13
CA SER A 108 10.89 5.55 2.47
C SER A 108 11.20 6.63 1.41
N PRO A 109 12.36 7.31 1.49
CA PRO A 109 12.78 8.30 0.51
C PRO A 109 12.83 7.76 -0.92
N LEU A 110 13.29 6.52 -1.09
CA LEU A 110 13.40 5.89 -2.41
C LEU A 110 12.02 5.68 -3.05
N ILE A 111 11.06 5.17 -2.29
CA ILE A 111 9.69 4.95 -2.82
C ILE A 111 8.99 6.28 -3.03
N SER A 112 9.17 7.25 -2.13
CA SER A 112 8.69 8.62 -2.30
C SER A 112 9.18 9.23 -3.61
N TYR A 113 10.45 9.03 -3.94
CA TYR A 113 11.01 9.47 -5.21
C TYR A 113 10.36 8.78 -6.42
N LEU A 114 10.15 7.47 -6.35
CA LEU A 114 9.51 6.71 -7.44
C LEU A 114 8.05 7.13 -7.66
N ILE A 115 7.30 7.41 -6.59
CA ILE A 115 5.94 7.96 -6.68
C ILE A 115 5.98 9.38 -7.27
N HIS A 116 6.85 10.26 -6.76
CA HIS A 116 7.04 11.61 -7.26
C HIS A 116 7.39 11.64 -8.76
N LYS A 117 8.20 10.69 -9.22
CA LYS A 117 8.56 10.51 -10.64
C LYS A 117 7.52 9.71 -11.44
N ARG A 118 6.39 9.34 -10.85
CA ARG A 118 5.29 8.60 -11.50
C ARG A 118 5.65 7.20 -12.01
N TYR A 119 6.69 6.58 -11.43
CA TYR A 119 6.97 5.16 -11.66
C TYR A 119 6.02 4.26 -10.86
N VAL A 120 5.46 4.77 -9.78
CA VAL A 120 4.47 4.11 -8.93
C VAL A 120 3.23 4.98 -8.84
N ARG A 121 2.07 4.40 -9.07
CA ARG A 121 0.75 5.00 -8.84
C ARG A 121 0.30 4.71 -7.42
N SER A 122 -0.36 5.65 -6.76
CA SER A 122 -0.93 5.47 -5.43
C SER A 122 -2.44 5.49 -5.47
N VAL A 123 -3.07 4.67 -4.62
CA VAL A 123 -4.51 4.63 -4.36
C VAL A 123 -4.76 4.57 -2.86
N ALA A 124 -5.86 5.16 -2.40
CA ALA A 124 -6.23 5.17 -0.98
C ALA A 124 -7.64 4.59 -0.78
N TYR A 125 -7.82 3.79 0.27
CA TYR A 125 -9.07 3.14 0.61
C TYR A 125 -9.50 3.41 2.05
N GLY A 126 -10.82 3.47 2.29
CA GLY A 126 -11.40 3.52 3.62
C GLY A 126 -11.49 2.13 4.28
N GLN A 127 -11.70 2.12 5.60
CA GLN A 127 -11.75 0.86 6.35
C GLN A 127 -12.91 -0.04 5.90
N ALA A 128 -14.12 0.49 5.70
CA ALA A 128 -15.27 -0.30 5.28
C ALA A 128 -15.04 -0.99 3.93
N GLU A 129 -14.44 -0.27 2.97
CA GLU A 129 -14.12 -0.80 1.63
C GLU A 129 -13.15 -1.98 1.70
N VAL A 130 -12.11 -1.88 2.53
CA VAL A 130 -11.10 -2.94 2.64
C VAL A 130 -11.61 -4.14 3.43
N PHE A 131 -12.41 -3.94 4.48
CA PHE A 131 -13.03 -5.06 5.21
C PHE A 131 -14.08 -5.79 4.37
N GLU A 132 -14.81 -5.09 3.49
CA GLU A 132 -15.71 -5.74 2.53
C GLU A 132 -14.92 -6.66 1.58
N ALA A 133 -13.81 -6.19 1.03
CA ALA A 133 -12.93 -6.99 0.20
C ALA A 133 -12.35 -8.20 0.95
N ALA A 134 -11.88 -7.99 2.19
CA ALA A 134 -11.34 -9.05 3.04
C ALA A 134 -12.40 -10.09 3.41
N LYS A 135 -13.64 -9.68 3.71
CA LYS A 135 -14.77 -10.57 3.94
C LYS A 135 -15.08 -11.43 2.72
N LEU A 136 -15.04 -10.83 1.52
CA LEU A 136 -15.23 -11.58 0.28
C LEU A 136 -14.15 -12.64 0.12
N LEU A 137 -12.87 -12.29 0.29
CA LEU A 137 -11.76 -13.25 0.21
C LEU A 137 -11.95 -14.40 1.21
N ALA A 138 -12.32 -14.09 2.45
CA ALA A 138 -12.55 -15.13 3.47
C ALA A 138 -13.66 -16.11 3.06
N ARG A 139 -14.70 -15.62 2.39
CA ARG A 139 -15.84 -16.44 1.93
C ARG A 139 -15.55 -17.25 0.67
N THR A 140 -14.71 -16.76 -0.22
CA THR A 140 -14.40 -17.41 -1.50
C THR A 140 -13.17 -18.29 -1.46
N GLU A 141 -12.13 -17.85 -0.73
CA GLU A 141 -10.81 -18.50 -0.72
C GLU A 141 -10.45 -19.11 0.66
N GLY A 142 -11.26 -18.86 1.69
CA GLY A 142 -10.99 -19.35 3.05
C GLY A 142 -9.81 -18.65 3.74
N MET A 143 -9.36 -17.51 3.24
CA MET A 143 -8.23 -16.75 3.79
C MET A 143 -8.69 -15.48 4.48
N ILE A 144 -8.23 -15.25 5.71
CA ILE A 144 -8.50 -14.03 6.48
C ILE A 144 -7.27 -13.11 6.35
N ALA A 145 -7.42 -12.02 5.60
CA ALA A 145 -6.35 -11.06 5.37
C ALA A 145 -6.17 -10.11 6.56
N ALA A 146 -4.93 -9.70 6.84
CA ALA A 146 -4.67 -8.57 7.72
C ALA A 146 -5.32 -7.30 7.13
N PRO A 147 -5.80 -6.34 7.96
CA PRO A 147 -6.39 -5.09 7.49
C PRO A 147 -5.45 -4.32 6.54
N GLU A 148 -4.13 -4.36 6.76
CA GLU A 148 -3.13 -3.81 5.87
C GLU A 148 -3.19 -4.45 4.48
N THR A 149 -3.15 -5.78 4.44
CA THR A 149 -3.22 -6.57 3.20
C THR A 149 -4.52 -6.31 2.44
N ALA A 150 -5.61 -6.08 3.16
CA ALA A 150 -6.93 -5.81 2.60
C ALA A 150 -6.97 -4.55 1.73
N HIS A 151 -6.07 -3.57 1.94
CA HIS A 151 -5.96 -2.38 1.08
C HIS A 151 -5.50 -2.76 -0.34
N SER A 152 -4.50 -3.62 -0.47
CA SER A 152 -4.09 -4.12 -1.79
C SER A 152 -5.10 -5.08 -2.40
N LEU A 153 -5.79 -5.88 -1.57
CA LEU A 153 -6.86 -6.76 -2.03
C LEU A 153 -8.03 -5.99 -2.64
N LYS A 154 -8.43 -4.87 -2.01
CA LYS A 154 -9.48 -3.99 -2.57
C LYS A 154 -9.10 -3.47 -3.95
N PHE A 155 -7.85 -3.04 -4.12
CA PHE A 155 -7.34 -2.63 -5.42
C PHE A 155 -7.42 -3.77 -6.45
N VAL A 156 -6.98 -4.98 -6.09
CA VAL A 156 -7.04 -6.15 -7.00
C VAL A 156 -8.48 -6.43 -7.43
N MET A 157 -9.43 -6.36 -6.52
CA MET A 157 -10.86 -6.56 -6.84
C MET A 157 -11.38 -5.47 -7.78
N ASP A 158 -11.04 -4.21 -7.55
CA ASP A 158 -11.46 -3.10 -8.42
C ASP A 158 -10.85 -3.24 -9.82
N GLU A 159 -9.56 -3.59 -9.91
CA GLU A 159 -8.89 -3.79 -11.19
C GLU A 159 -9.46 -5.01 -11.94
N ALA A 160 -9.74 -6.12 -11.23
CA ALA A 160 -10.37 -7.28 -11.82
C ALA A 160 -11.79 -6.97 -12.36
N LEU A 161 -12.57 -6.19 -11.63
CA LEU A 161 -13.89 -5.72 -12.08
C LEU A 161 -13.76 -4.78 -13.29
N ASN A 162 -12.73 -3.94 -13.34
CA ASN A 162 -12.43 -3.10 -14.48
C ASN A 162 -12.07 -3.95 -15.71
N CYS A 163 -11.18 -4.93 -15.56
CA CYS A 163 -10.82 -5.88 -16.61
C CYS A 163 -12.06 -6.61 -17.15
N ARG A 164 -12.98 -7.02 -16.28
CA ARG A 164 -14.25 -7.62 -16.69
C ARG A 164 -15.10 -6.69 -17.54
N LYS A 165 -15.14 -5.40 -17.21
CA LYS A 165 -15.92 -4.39 -17.95
C LYS A 165 -15.29 -4.06 -19.32
N THR A 166 -13.97 -3.98 -19.37
CA THR A 166 -13.23 -3.61 -20.59
C THR A 166 -12.93 -4.80 -21.50
N GLY A 167 -13.04 -6.02 -21.00
CA GLY A 167 -12.62 -7.25 -21.71
C GLY A 167 -11.09 -7.45 -21.72
N GLU A 168 -10.34 -6.60 -21.04
CA GLU A 168 -8.88 -6.68 -20.95
C GLU A 168 -8.46 -7.87 -20.05
N LYS A 169 -7.38 -8.53 -20.39
CA LYS A 169 -6.80 -9.60 -19.57
C LYS A 169 -5.53 -9.09 -18.92
N LYS A 170 -5.42 -9.19 -17.59
CA LYS A 170 -4.23 -8.79 -16.83
C LYS A 170 -3.84 -9.86 -15.81
N VAL A 171 -2.54 -10.02 -15.65
CA VAL A 171 -1.95 -10.74 -14.52
C VAL A 171 -1.63 -9.72 -13.44
N ILE A 172 -2.29 -9.84 -12.29
CA ILE A 172 -2.11 -8.93 -11.16
C ILE A 172 -1.38 -9.67 -10.05
N ALA A 173 -0.16 -9.24 -9.74
CA ALA A 173 0.63 -9.76 -8.62
C ALA A 173 0.42 -8.88 -7.39
N MET A 174 -0.17 -9.44 -6.34
CA MET A 174 -0.41 -8.76 -5.07
C MET A 174 0.49 -9.32 -3.98
N ASN A 175 1.12 -8.44 -3.21
CA ASN A 175 1.80 -8.85 -1.99
C ASN A 175 0.78 -9.14 -0.88
N TYR A 176 0.52 -10.43 -0.59
CA TYR A 176 -0.27 -10.87 0.56
C TYR A 176 0.63 -10.85 1.81
N SER A 177 0.75 -9.69 2.43
CA SER A 177 1.77 -9.37 3.43
C SER A 177 1.43 -9.78 4.86
N GLY A 178 0.20 -10.23 5.12
CA GLY A 178 -0.19 -10.67 6.47
C GLY A 178 -1.57 -11.33 6.52
N HIS A 179 -1.72 -12.26 7.48
CA HIS A 179 -3.01 -12.86 7.83
C HIS A 179 -3.72 -12.05 8.91
N GLY A 180 -5.05 -12.13 8.97
CA GLY A 180 -5.90 -11.40 9.90
C GLY A 180 -6.33 -12.20 11.14
N LEU A 181 -5.65 -13.30 11.47
CA LEU A 181 -6.05 -14.13 12.63
C LEU A 181 -5.86 -13.41 13.96
N LEU A 182 -4.99 -12.41 14.02
CA LEU A 182 -4.80 -11.54 15.19
C LEU A 182 -5.74 -10.30 15.16
N ASP A 183 -6.48 -10.10 14.07
CA ASP A 183 -7.32 -8.92 13.82
C ASP A 183 -8.83 -9.26 13.87
N LEU A 184 -9.21 -10.40 14.43
CA LEU A 184 -10.62 -10.87 14.45
C LEU A 184 -11.54 -9.89 15.17
N SER A 185 -11.05 -9.16 16.17
CA SER A 185 -11.83 -8.10 16.84
C SER A 185 -12.18 -6.94 15.91
N ALA A 186 -11.30 -6.60 14.95
CA ALA A 186 -11.58 -5.59 13.94
C ALA A 186 -12.64 -6.07 12.94
N TYR A 187 -12.58 -7.35 12.54
CA TYR A 187 -13.64 -7.97 11.73
C TYR A 187 -14.98 -8.00 12.45
N GLU A 188 -15.01 -8.30 13.76
CA GLU A 188 -16.22 -8.24 14.58
C GLU A 188 -16.82 -6.83 14.61
N GLN A 189 -15.99 -5.79 14.78
CA GLN A 189 -16.45 -4.40 14.72
C GLN A 189 -17.03 -4.05 13.34
N TYR A 190 -16.40 -4.48 12.27
CA TYR A 190 -16.90 -4.29 10.91
C TYR A 190 -18.26 -5.00 10.73
N LEU A 191 -18.37 -6.28 11.09
CA LEU A 191 -19.59 -7.07 10.92
C LEU A 191 -20.75 -6.57 11.79
N SER A 192 -20.46 -5.99 12.95
CA SER A 192 -21.45 -5.38 13.85
C SER A 192 -21.81 -3.93 13.51
N GLY A 193 -21.23 -3.36 12.44
CA GLY A 193 -21.48 -1.97 12.03
C GLY A 193 -20.88 -0.91 12.95
N LYS A 194 -19.89 -1.27 13.77
CA LYS A 194 -19.22 -0.37 14.74
C LYS A 194 -17.90 0.22 14.23
N LEU A 195 -17.50 -0.12 13.02
CA LEU A 195 -16.27 0.38 12.43
C LEU A 195 -16.42 1.89 12.14
N VAL A 196 -15.42 2.67 12.54
CA VAL A 196 -15.39 4.12 12.34
C VAL A 196 -14.47 4.46 11.17
N GLU A 197 -14.96 5.25 10.24
CA GLU A 197 -14.14 5.79 9.15
C GLU A 197 -13.40 7.05 9.59
N TYR A 198 -12.18 7.17 9.07
CA TYR A 198 -11.33 8.34 9.30
C TYR A 198 -10.76 8.83 7.96
N GLU A 199 -10.94 10.10 7.68
CA GLU A 199 -10.30 10.77 6.56
C GLU A 199 -9.96 12.20 6.99
N PRO A 200 -8.70 12.66 6.87
CA PRO A 200 -8.33 14.01 7.26
C PRO A 200 -8.94 15.03 6.30
N GLU A 201 -9.66 16.01 6.82
CA GLU A 201 -10.16 17.14 6.04
C GLU A 201 -9.00 17.99 5.53
N LYS A 202 -8.05 18.31 6.42
CA LYS A 202 -6.88 19.15 6.14
C LYS A 202 -5.59 18.42 6.51
N ILE A 203 -4.59 18.59 5.68
CA ILE A 203 -3.22 18.11 5.92
C ILE A 203 -2.31 19.33 6.00
N GLU A 204 -1.62 19.49 7.12
CA GLU A 204 -0.65 20.55 7.33
C GLU A 204 0.74 19.93 7.42
N VAL A 205 1.59 20.25 6.45
CA VAL A 205 2.97 19.77 6.42
C VAL A 205 3.90 20.92 6.80
N PRO A 206 4.73 20.76 7.84
CA PRO A 206 5.70 21.77 8.21
C PRO A 206 6.67 22.08 7.07
N THR A 207 6.97 23.34 6.85
CA THR A 207 7.97 23.79 5.89
C THR A 207 9.26 24.10 6.63
N PHE A 208 10.35 23.47 6.20
CA PHE A 208 11.68 23.79 6.71
C PHE A 208 12.35 24.73 5.71
N SER A 209 12.69 25.96 6.14
CA SER A 209 13.53 26.87 5.36
C SER A 209 14.96 26.30 5.30
N HIS A 210 15.50 26.22 4.11
CA HIS A 210 16.91 25.87 3.87
C HIS A 210 17.82 27.04 4.20
#